data_7f365508ae53340aed5ddde8328600ae
#
_entry.id   7f365508ae53340aed5ddde8328600ae
#
_cell.length_a   1.000
_cell.length_b   1.000
_cell.length_c   1.000
_cell.angle_alpha   90.00
_cell.angle_beta   90.00
_cell.angle_gamma   90.00
#
_symmetry.space_group_name_H-M   'P 1'
#
loop_
_entity.id
_entity.type
_entity.pdbx_description
1 polymer ?
#
loop_
_entity_poly.entity_id
_entity_poly.type
_entity_poly.pdbx_seq_one_letter_code
_entity_poly.pdbx_strand_id
1 'polypeptide(L)'
;WQLYELFYNSAKFSEQAAENKEFGYFWLQGLIARTGVDFWFFHIVVKLLVFYTLVYFIRSFKVNVFLFLALFIPEVGLYLFVDCPFRNMIAFGFTLLAFKQLFDNKILLYFVFVTIATFFHLSAVIMVLIYFVYKINIKIYLVLIITIISYIAAFNIEFLIEKVYIPLADMSPIVKDRLKGYFLNTRYIAGEINRGTYVRLFILLILLLFKQNIISGDKKIQYIYNITILFILIYPFGVSMKILHRFSIYLIPFYVFSVIYLLQSFQIKTNKYILYSFFALWSLMQTYVLVIYDYRYVPYSNYLVHWVKKDLQDFEYRADFNKKYSPYKRPASKK
;
A
#
# COMPACT_ATOMS: atom_id res chain seq x y z
N TRP A 1 -0.32 -13.79 -8.99
CA TRP A 1 -0.46 -13.69 -10.44
C TRP A 1 -1.09 -14.94 -11.06
N GLN A 2 -0.77 -16.15 -10.60
CA GLN A 2 -1.24 -17.41 -11.19
C GLN A 2 -2.78 -17.44 -11.38
N LEU A 3 -3.54 -17.10 -10.32
CA LEU A 3 -5.00 -17.04 -10.42
C LEU A 3 -5.47 -15.97 -11.42
N TYR A 4 -4.79 -14.83 -11.46
CA TYR A 4 -5.15 -13.75 -12.39
C TYR A 4 -4.90 -14.15 -13.84
N GLU A 5 -3.79 -14.84 -14.13
CA GLU A 5 -3.48 -15.35 -15.47
C GLU A 5 -4.47 -16.46 -15.90
N LEU A 6 -4.78 -17.40 -15.00
CA LEU A 6 -5.78 -18.42 -15.28
C LEU A 6 -7.15 -17.82 -15.61
N PHE A 7 -7.56 -16.81 -14.88
CA PHE A 7 -8.82 -16.12 -15.12
C PHE A 7 -8.79 -15.29 -16.39
N TYR A 8 -7.65 -14.71 -16.74
CA TYR A 8 -7.49 -14.00 -18.00
C TYR A 8 -7.66 -14.91 -19.22
N ASN A 9 -7.05 -16.08 -19.16
CA ASN A 9 -7.03 -17.04 -20.28
C ASN A 9 -8.32 -17.88 -20.38
N SER A 10 -9.08 -18.02 -19.30
CA SER A 10 -10.20 -18.98 -19.23
C SER A 10 -11.50 -18.48 -19.83
N ALA A 11 -11.62 -17.29 -20.40
CA ALA A 11 -12.89 -16.72 -20.95
C ALA A 11 -14.15 -16.83 -20.05
N LYS A 12 -14.09 -17.49 -18.89
CA LYS A 12 -15.15 -17.63 -17.86
C LYS A 12 -15.35 -16.33 -17.06
N PHE A 13 -15.19 -15.25 -17.72
CA PHE A 13 -15.07 -13.93 -17.18
C PHE A 13 -16.38 -13.41 -16.58
N SER A 14 -17.52 -13.77 -17.16
CA SER A 14 -18.83 -13.29 -16.73
C SER A 14 -19.28 -13.88 -15.40
N GLU A 15 -18.97 -15.15 -15.12
CA GLU A 15 -19.35 -15.81 -13.87
C GLU A 15 -18.60 -15.27 -12.67
N GLN A 16 -17.30 -15.02 -12.85
CA GLN A 16 -16.45 -14.52 -11.76
C GLN A 16 -16.65 -13.04 -11.45
N ALA A 17 -16.99 -12.22 -12.44
CA ALA A 17 -17.37 -10.84 -12.21
C ALA A 17 -18.66 -10.74 -11.37
N ALA A 18 -19.59 -11.68 -11.52
CA ALA A 18 -20.82 -11.74 -10.75
C ALA A 18 -20.59 -12.16 -9.28
N GLU A 19 -19.65 -13.07 -9.04
CA GLU A 19 -19.32 -13.55 -7.69
C GLU A 19 -18.43 -12.60 -6.89
N ASN A 20 -17.57 -11.84 -7.58
CA ASN A 20 -16.62 -10.94 -6.94
C ASN A 20 -17.15 -9.52 -6.90
N LYS A 21 -17.15 -8.91 -5.71
CA LYS A 21 -17.63 -7.53 -5.47
C LYS A 21 -16.67 -6.44 -5.98
N GLU A 22 -15.55 -6.80 -6.60
CA GLU A 22 -14.57 -5.88 -7.19
C GLU A 22 -14.67 -5.91 -8.73
N PHE A 23 -15.82 -5.43 -9.22
CA PHE A 23 -16.19 -5.48 -10.64
C PHE A 23 -15.19 -4.79 -11.57
N GLY A 24 -14.59 -3.67 -11.14
CA GLY A 24 -13.76 -2.83 -12.00
C GLY A 24 -12.57 -3.58 -12.60
N TYR A 25 -11.87 -4.37 -11.78
CA TYR A 25 -10.73 -5.13 -12.27
C TYR A 25 -11.14 -6.23 -13.25
N PHE A 26 -12.14 -7.05 -12.88
CA PHE A 26 -12.59 -8.15 -13.71
C PHE A 26 -13.19 -7.66 -15.03
N TRP A 27 -13.91 -6.54 -15.00
CA TRP A 27 -14.43 -5.91 -16.20
C TRP A 27 -13.31 -5.42 -17.13
N LEU A 28 -12.31 -4.70 -16.61
CA LEU A 28 -11.15 -4.25 -17.37
C LEU A 28 -10.38 -5.43 -17.96
N GLN A 29 -10.09 -6.44 -17.14
CA GLN A 29 -9.40 -7.66 -17.55
C GLN A 29 -10.12 -8.34 -18.71
N GLY A 30 -11.45 -8.46 -18.65
CA GLY A 30 -12.22 -9.09 -19.70
C GLY A 30 -12.33 -8.30 -20.98
N LEU A 31 -12.40 -6.99 -20.90
CA LEU A 31 -12.32 -6.16 -22.10
C LEU A 31 -10.99 -6.38 -22.82
N ILE A 32 -9.89 -6.37 -22.08
CA ILE A 32 -8.56 -6.52 -22.68
C ILE A 32 -8.32 -7.94 -23.19
N ALA A 33 -8.75 -8.96 -22.44
CA ALA A 33 -8.63 -10.37 -22.88
C ALA A 33 -9.32 -10.62 -24.24
N ARG A 34 -10.47 -9.98 -24.49
CA ARG A 34 -11.19 -10.09 -25.77
C ARG A 34 -10.44 -9.49 -26.97
N THR A 35 -9.48 -8.59 -26.73
CA THR A 35 -8.63 -8.03 -27.81
C THR A 35 -7.49 -8.95 -28.22
N GLY A 36 -7.30 -10.09 -27.53
CA GLY A 36 -6.19 -11.02 -27.78
C GLY A 36 -4.83 -10.55 -27.26
N VAL A 37 -4.80 -9.48 -26.47
CA VAL A 37 -3.57 -8.97 -25.84
C VAL A 37 -3.06 -9.99 -24.82
N ASP A 38 -1.76 -10.23 -24.76
CA ASP A 38 -1.15 -11.12 -23.78
C ASP A 38 -1.30 -10.59 -22.35
N PHE A 39 -1.52 -11.49 -21.40
CA PHE A 39 -1.72 -11.16 -19.98
C PHE A 39 -0.54 -10.37 -19.38
N TRP A 40 0.70 -10.76 -19.69
CA TRP A 40 1.88 -10.09 -19.14
C TRP A 40 2.11 -8.73 -19.77
N PHE A 41 1.79 -8.58 -21.06
CA PHE A 41 1.83 -7.27 -21.73
C PHE A 41 0.81 -6.31 -21.09
N PHE A 42 -0.43 -6.79 -20.87
CA PHE A 42 -1.44 -6.02 -20.13
C PHE A 42 -0.94 -5.58 -18.74
N HIS A 43 -0.29 -6.49 -18.00
CA HIS A 43 0.29 -6.18 -16.70
C HIS A 43 1.37 -5.09 -16.76
N ILE A 44 2.26 -5.17 -17.74
CA ILE A 44 3.33 -4.17 -17.94
C ILE A 44 2.72 -2.79 -18.21
N VAL A 45 1.77 -2.71 -19.14
CA VAL A 45 1.12 -1.43 -19.49
C VAL A 45 0.46 -0.79 -18.27
N VAL A 46 -0.29 -1.56 -17.49
CA VAL A 46 -0.94 -1.03 -16.30
C VAL A 46 0.07 -0.60 -15.23
N LYS A 47 1.14 -1.37 -15.01
CA LYS A 47 2.21 -0.98 -14.09
C LYS A 47 2.88 0.33 -14.50
N LEU A 48 3.14 0.51 -15.79
CA LEU A 48 3.70 1.75 -16.34
C LEU A 48 2.75 2.93 -16.15
N LEU A 49 1.44 2.75 -16.37
CA LEU A 49 0.44 3.79 -16.14
C LEU A 49 0.36 4.19 -14.66
N VAL A 50 0.37 3.23 -13.75
CA VAL A 50 0.38 3.52 -12.30
C VAL A 50 1.68 4.21 -11.89
N PHE A 51 2.82 3.78 -12.40
CA PHE A 51 4.10 4.43 -12.16
C PHE A 51 4.14 5.86 -12.71
N TYR A 52 3.63 6.06 -13.92
CA TYR A 52 3.47 7.41 -14.50
C TYR A 52 2.59 8.30 -13.60
N THR A 53 1.45 7.78 -13.12
CA THR A 53 0.57 8.48 -12.20
C THR A 53 1.29 8.87 -10.90
N LEU A 54 2.12 7.98 -10.36
CA LEU A 54 2.94 8.26 -9.18
C LEU A 54 3.93 9.42 -9.46
N VAL A 55 4.67 9.36 -10.57
CA VAL A 55 5.61 10.42 -10.95
C VAL A 55 4.90 11.75 -11.19
N TYR A 56 3.74 11.73 -11.86
CA TYR A 56 2.91 12.90 -12.06
C TYR A 56 2.44 13.50 -10.74
N PHE A 57 2.01 12.67 -9.79
CA PHE A 57 1.62 13.09 -8.45
C PHE A 57 2.79 13.73 -7.69
N ILE A 58 3.97 13.10 -7.69
CA ILE A 58 5.17 13.63 -7.02
C ILE A 58 5.55 15.02 -7.55
N ARG A 59 5.54 15.17 -8.87
CA ARG A 59 5.89 16.46 -9.53
C ARG A 59 4.97 17.60 -9.12
N SER A 60 3.72 17.32 -8.72
CA SER A 60 2.78 18.37 -8.29
C SER A 60 3.18 19.02 -6.94
N PHE A 61 4.12 18.44 -6.19
CA PHE A 61 4.61 18.93 -4.89
C PHE A 61 6.02 19.54 -4.92
N LYS A 62 6.60 19.74 -6.11
CA LYS A 62 7.95 20.31 -6.27
C LYS A 62 9.05 19.57 -5.49
N VAL A 63 8.87 18.25 -5.29
CA VAL A 63 9.84 17.38 -4.65
C VAL A 63 10.69 16.68 -5.72
N ASN A 64 11.96 16.43 -5.41
CA ASN A 64 12.83 15.66 -6.28
C ASN A 64 12.31 14.22 -6.41
N VAL A 65 11.97 13.82 -7.64
CA VAL A 65 11.37 12.52 -7.95
C VAL A 65 12.30 11.38 -7.56
N PHE A 66 13.61 11.51 -7.80
CA PHE A 66 14.59 10.46 -7.48
C PHE A 66 14.73 10.25 -5.97
N LEU A 67 14.75 11.34 -5.20
CA LEU A 67 14.77 11.26 -3.74
C LEU A 67 13.49 10.59 -3.21
N PHE A 68 12.34 10.97 -3.77
CA PHE A 68 11.08 10.34 -3.40
C PHE A 68 11.10 8.84 -3.69
N LEU A 69 11.50 8.44 -4.89
CA LEU A 69 11.55 7.04 -5.29
C LEU A 69 12.56 6.24 -4.45
N ALA A 70 13.71 6.83 -4.12
CA ALA A 70 14.71 6.19 -3.27
C ALA A 70 14.17 5.83 -1.88
N LEU A 71 13.27 6.63 -1.32
CA LEU A 71 12.60 6.35 -0.05
C LEU A 71 11.34 5.49 -0.21
N PHE A 72 10.59 5.69 -1.30
CA PHE A 72 9.32 5.00 -1.55
C PHE A 72 9.50 3.54 -1.94
N ILE A 73 10.52 3.23 -2.78
CA ILE A 73 10.73 1.88 -3.30
C ILE A 73 10.92 0.85 -2.17
N PRO A 74 11.81 1.05 -1.19
CA PRO A 74 11.98 0.10 -0.10
C PRO A 74 10.79 0.08 0.87
N GLU A 75 10.08 1.18 1.05
CA GLU A 75 8.94 1.25 1.96
C GLU A 75 7.72 0.46 1.44
N VAL A 76 7.42 0.59 0.16
CA VAL A 76 6.24 -0.07 -0.45
C VAL A 76 6.37 -0.31 -1.95
N GLY A 77 7.30 0.35 -2.63
CA GLY A 77 7.37 0.30 -4.10
C GLY A 77 7.66 -1.10 -4.62
N LEU A 78 8.59 -1.82 -4.00
CA LEU A 78 8.86 -3.23 -4.36
C LEU A 78 7.60 -4.08 -4.19
N TYR A 79 6.95 -4.00 -3.02
CA TYR A 79 5.70 -4.70 -2.79
C TYR A 79 4.63 -4.31 -3.82
N LEU A 80 4.44 -3.00 -4.04
CA LEU A 80 3.38 -2.48 -4.90
C LEU A 80 3.52 -2.96 -6.35
N PHE A 81 4.73 -2.91 -6.91
CA PHE A 81 4.95 -3.22 -8.32
C PHE A 81 5.29 -4.68 -8.61
N VAL A 82 5.68 -5.47 -7.59
CA VAL A 82 6.05 -6.88 -7.78
C VAL A 82 4.98 -7.83 -7.22
N ASP A 83 4.55 -7.63 -5.97
CA ASP A 83 3.77 -8.61 -5.21
C ASP A 83 2.33 -8.19 -4.93
N CYS A 84 2.02 -6.90 -4.97
CA CYS A 84 0.70 -6.41 -4.64
C CYS A 84 -0.37 -6.98 -5.57
N PRO A 85 -1.55 -7.35 -5.05
CA PRO A 85 -2.68 -7.70 -5.89
C PRO A 85 -2.96 -6.60 -6.91
N PHE A 86 -3.06 -6.98 -8.18
CA PHE A 86 -3.15 -6.06 -9.31
C PHE A 86 -4.28 -5.03 -9.15
N ARG A 87 -5.41 -5.48 -8.58
CA ARG A 87 -6.56 -4.64 -8.24
C ARG A 87 -6.20 -3.48 -7.31
N ASN A 88 -5.43 -3.78 -6.26
CA ASN A 88 -5.00 -2.80 -5.27
C ASN A 88 -4.01 -1.79 -5.87
N MET A 89 -3.13 -2.25 -6.76
CA MET A 89 -2.19 -1.38 -7.48
C MET A 89 -2.93 -0.38 -8.39
N ILE A 90 -3.95 -0.82 -9.13
CA ILE A 90 -4.78 0.09 -9.95
C ILE A 90 -5.51 1.09 -9.06
N ALA A 91 -6.13 0.60 -7.97
CA ALA A 91 -6.80 1.47 -7.00
C ALA A 91 -5.84 2.50 -6.41
N PHE A 92 -4.59 2.13 -6.12
CA PHE A 92 -3.55 3.06 -5.67
C PHE A 92 -3.30 4.17 -6.70
N GLY A 93 -3.20 3.86 -7.99
CA GLY A 93 -3.07 4.87 -9.04
C GLY A 93 -4.23 5.89 -9.02
N PHE A 94 -5.47 5.41 -8.93
CA PHE A 94 -6.63 6.30 -8.85
C PHE A 94 -6.70 7.09 -7.54
N THR A 95 -6.23 6.54 -6.42
CA THR A 95 -6.16 7.31 -5.16
C THR A 95 -5.15 8.46 -5.24
N LEU A 96 -4.03 8.30 -5.94
CA LEU A 96 -3.09 9.40 -6.20
C LEU A 96 -3.74 10.53 -7.00
N LEU A 97 -4.53 10.19 -8.04
CA LEU A 97 -5.30 11.17 -8.81
C LEU A 97 -6.36 11.85 -7.94
N ALA A 98 -7.04 11.09 -7.08
CA ALA A 98 -7.98 11.64 -6.11
C ALA A 98 -7.31 12.67 -5.20
N PHE A 99 -6.20 12.33 -4.58
CA PHE A 99 -5.49 13.25 -3.70
C PHE A 99 -5.01 14.52 -4.40
N LYS A 100 -4.56 14.38 -5.67
CA LYS A 100 -4.22 15.57 -6.45
C LYS A 100 -5.41 16.50 -6.57
N GLN A 101 -6.60 15.98 -6.90
CA GLN A 101 -7.81 16.80 -7.01
C GLN A 101 -8.21 17.41 -5.65
N LEU A 102 -8.06 16.65 -4.56
CA LEU A 102 -8.33 17.15 -3.21
C LEU A 102 -7.47 18.36 -2.86
N PHE A 103 -6.16 18.30 -3.15
CA PHE A 103 -5.22 19.40 -2.90
C PHE A 103 -5.40 20.58 -3.83
N ASP A 104 -6.02 20.37 -4.97
CA ASP A 104 -6.43 21.45 -5.91
C ASP A 104 -7.86 21.95 -5.63
N ASN A 105 -8.47 21.57 -4.47
CA ASN A 105 -9.82 21.90 -4.03
C ASN A 105 -10.95 21.48 -4.98
N LYS A 106 -10.71 20.48 -5.84
CA LYS A 106 -11.69 19.90 -6.76
C LYS A 106 -12.41 18.72 -6.11
N ILE A 107 -13.26 18.99 -5.12
CA ILE A 107 -13.88 17.99 -4.24
C ILE A 107 -14.70 16.96 -5.04
N LEU A 108 -15.47 17.38 -6.03
CA LEU A 108 -16.27 16.46 -6.85
C LEU A 108 -15.37 15.44 -7.57
N LEU A 109 -14.29 15.90 -8.19
CA LEU A 109 -13.34 15.01 -8.87
C LEU A 109 -12.60 14.09 -7.89
N TYR A 110 -12.34 14.56 -6.67
CA TYR A 110 -11.82 13.67 -5.61
C TYR A 110 -12.73 12.48 -5.40
N PHE A 111 -14.03 12.70 -5.15
CA PHE A 111 -14.96 11.60 -4.91
C PHE A 111 -15.17 10.73 -6.15
N VAL A 112 -15.14 11.28 -7.34
CA VAL A 112 -15.17 10.49 -8.60
C VAL A 112 -13.99 9.52 -8.65
N PHE A 113 -12.76 9.98 -8.42
CA PHE A 113 -11.59 9.11 -8.42
C PHE A 113 -11.58 8.11 -7.25
N VAL A 114 -12.06 8.49 -6.07
CA VAL A 114 -12.23 7.57 -4.94
C VAL A 114 -13.24 6.47 -5.27
N THR A 115 -14.35 6.81 -5.92
CA THR A 115 -15.34 5.83 -6.38
C THR A 115 -14.74 4.87 -7.39
N ILE A 116 -14.00 5.38 -8.39
CA ILE A 116 -13.30 4.55 -9.36
C ILE A 116 -12.29 3.63 -8.66
N ALA A 117 -11.48 4.16 -7.74
CA ALA A 117 -10.53 3.37 -6.98
C ALA A 117 -11.20 2.24 -6.18
N THR A 118 -12.33 2.56 -5.53
CA THR A 118 -13.13 1.59 -4.76
C THR A 118 -13.74 0.50 -5.65
N PHE A 119 -14.08 0.85 -6.89
CA PHE A 119 -14.56 -0.10 -7.89
C PHE A 119 -13.50 -1.15 -8.27
N PHE A 120 -12.22 -0.76 -8.30
CA PHE A 120 -11.11 -1.69 -8.48
C PHE A 120 -10.74 -2.43 -7.21
N HIS A 121 -10.78 -1.76 -6.05
CA HIS A 121 -10.45 -2.41 -4.78
C HIS A 121 -11.16 -1.75 -3.60
N LEU A 122 -12.00 -2.53 -2.93
CA LEU A 122 -12.90 -2.04 -1.87
C LEU A 122 -12.16 -1.29 -0.76
N SER A 123 -10.91 -1.64 -0.45
CA SER A 123 -10.14 -0.94 0.60
C SER A 123 -9.91 0.54 0.32
N ALA A 124 -10.03 0.99 -0.94
CA ALA A 124 -9.90 2.41 -1.28
C ALA A 124 -11.04 3.28 -0.72
N VAL A 125 -12.15 2.69 -0.27
CA VAL A 125 -13.27 3.41 0.38
C VAL A 125 -12.80 4.21 1.61
N ILE A 126 -11.71 3.79 2.26
CA ILE A 126 -11.15 4.53 3.40
C ILE A 126 -10.77 5.97 3.03
N MET A 127 -10.53 6.25 1.76
CA MET A 127 -10.21 7.61 1.28
C MET A 127 -11.37 8.58 1.55
N VAL A 128 -12.61 8.10 1.62
CA VAL A 128 -13.76 8.93 2.02
C VAL A 128 -13.53 9.52 3.41
N LEU A 129 -12.99 8.73 4.36
CA LEU A 129 -12.70 9.22 5.71
C LEU A 129 -11.56 10.25 5.72
N ILE A 130 -10.59 10.10 4.83
CA ILE A 130 -9.47 11.05 4.72
C ILE A 130 -9.95 12.46 4.41
N TYR A 131 -11.00 12.58 3.58
CA TYR A 131 -11.62 13.88 3.29
C TYR A 131 -12.05 14.64 4.53
N PHE A 132 -12.52 13.96 5.57
CA PHE A 132 -12.98 14.61 6.81
C PHE A 132 -11.83 14.97 7.76
N VAL A 133 -10.70 14.29 7.68
CA VAL A 133 -9.60 14.44 8.65
C VAL A 133 -8.38 15.20 8.12
N TYR A 134 -8.17 15.31 6.80
CA TYR A 134 -6.96 15.92 6.25
C TYR A 134 -6.74 17.40 6.63
N LYS A 135 -7.81 18.14 6.89
CA LYS A 135 -7.76 19.56 7.31
C LYS A 135 -7.64 19.74 8.83
N ILE A 136 -7.85 18.69 9.62
CA ILE A 136 -7.92 18.81 11.08
C ILE A 136 -6.53 19.11 11.63
N ASN A 137 -6.37 20.25 12.28
CA ASN A 137 -5.15 20.59 12.99
C ASN A 137 -5.18 20.04 14.41
N ILE A 138 -4.76 18.79 14.58
CA ILE A 138 -4.75 18.12 15.88
C ILE A 138 -3.61 18.70 16.73
N LYS A 139 -3.92 19.03 17.99
CA LYS A 139 -2.93 19.49 18.98
C LYS A 139 -1.95 18.35 19.30
N ILE A 140 -0.67 18.68 19.50
CA ILE A 140 0.40 17.67 19.67
C ILE A 140 0.10 16.68 20.80
N TYR A 141 -0.39 17.16 21.94
CA TYR A 141 -0.72 16.29 23.07
C TYR A 141 -1.82 15.27 22.73
N LEU A 142 -2.82 15.67 21.92
CA LEU A 142 -3.85 14.74 21.45
C LEU A 142 -3.28 13.69 20.51
N VAL A 143 -2.35 14.07 19.61
CA VAL A 143 -1.66 13.11 18.76
C VAL A 143 -0.93 12.08 19.60
N LEU A 144 -0.21 12.51 20.66
CA LEU A 144 0.52 11.60 21.55
C LEU A 144 -0.44 10.65 22.28
N ILE A 145 -1.54 11.17 22.84
CA ILE A 145 -2.57 10.35 23.53
C ILE A 145 -3.15 9.31 22.56
N ILE A 146 -3.58 9.76 21.36
CA ILE A 146 -4.17 8.87 20.36
C ILE A 146 -3.13 7.84 19.91
N THR A 147 -1.84 8.21 19.78
CA THR A 147 -0.77 7.27 19.45
C THR A 147 -0.67 6.18 20.51
N ILE A 148 -0.59 6.53 21.78
CA ILE A 148 -0.52 5.56 22.88
C ILE A 148 -1.72 4.62 22.84
N ILE A 149 -2.92 5.15 22.71
CA ILE A 149 -4.16 4.34 22.62
C ILE A 149 -4.12 3.43 21.39
N SER A 150 -3.72 3.94 20.24
CA SER A 150 -3.63 3.20 18.97
C SER A 150 -2.64 2.03 19.07
N TYR A 151 -1.50 2.27 19.68
CA TYR A 151 -0.49 1.22 19.88
C TYR A 151 -0.94 0.17 20.90
N ILE A 152 -1.49 0.58 22.05
CA ILE A 152 -2.06 -0.35 23.03
C ILE A 152 -3.16 -1.21 22.38
N ALA A 153 -4.05 -0.60 21.61
CA ALA A 153 -5.12 -1.29 20.91
C ALA A 153 -4.59 -2.29 19.87
N ALA A 154 -3.58 -1.91 19.10
CA ALA A 154 -2.95 -2.79 18.11
C ALA A 154 -2.19 -3.97 18.77
N PHE A 155 -1.58 -3.74 19.93
CA PHE A 155 -0.94 -4.81 20.73
C PHE A 155 -1.95 -5.81 21.29
N ASN A 156 -3.16 -5.34 21.59
CA ASN A 156 -4.23 -6.17 22.14
C ASN A 156 -5.29 -6.48 21.08
N ILE A 157 -4.87 -6.68 19.82
CA ILE A 157 -5.79 -6.83 18.69
C ILE A 157 -6.71 -8.06 18.85
N GLU A 158 -6.24 -9.14 19.44
CA GLU A 158 -7.04 -10.35 19.71
C GLU A 158 -8.19 -10.04 20.68
N PHE A 159 -7.91 -9.31 21.76
CA PHE A 159 -8.94 -8.83 22.68
C PHE A 159 -9.98 -7.96 21.98
N LEU A 160 -9.55 -7.04 21.12
CA LEU A 160 -10.45 -6.20 20.34
C LEU A 160 -11.32 -7.02 19.38
N ILE A 161 -10.75 -8.03 18.75
CA ILE A 161 -11.50 -8.93 17.87
C ILE A 161 -12.58 -9.66 18.66
N GLU A 162 -12.23 -10.28 19.78
CA GLU A 162 -13.17 -11.06 20.59
C GLU A 162 -14.27 -10.19 21.24
N LYS A 163 -13.89 -9.06 21.82
CA LYS A 163 -14.82 -8.29 22.68
C LYS A 163 -15.55 -7.17 21.94
N VAL A 164 -15.05 -6.75 20.78
CA VAL A 164 -15.65 -5.64 20.01
C VAL A 164 -16.12 -6.10 18.63
N TYR A 165 -15.22 -6.69 17.84
CA TYR A 165 -15.55 -7.00 16.44
C TYR A 165 -16.51 -8.18 16.26
N ILE A 166 -16.37 -9.25 17.05
CA ILE A 166 -17.27 -10.41 16.95
C ILE A 166 -18.69 -10.01 17.37
N PRO A 167 -18.94 -9.35 18.52
CA PRO A 167 -20.26 -8.90 18.88
C PRO A 167 -20.90 -7.95 17.86
N LEU A 168 -20.12 -7.00 17.30
CA LEU A 168 -20.60 -6.11 16.24
C LEU A 168 -20.92 -6.84 14.94
N ALA A 169 -20.13 -7.84 14.59
CA ALA A 169 -20.37 -8.66 13.40
C ALA A 169 -21.63 -9.51 13.54
N ASP A 170 -21.95 -9.97 14.76
CA ASP A 170 -23.16 -10.75 15.03
C ASP A 170 -24.46 -9.92 14.87
N MET A 171 -24.37 -8.58 14.90
CA MET A 171 -25.50 -7.69 14.61
C MET A 171 -25.89 -7.64 13.12
N SER A 172 -25.03 -8.09 12.21
CA SER A 172 -25.31 -8.08 10.76
C SER A 172 -24.81 -9.37 10.10
N PRO A 173 -25.72 -10.20 9.53
CA PRO A 173 -25.35 -11.45 8.85
C PRO A 173 -24.34 -11.23 7.70
N ILE A 174 -24.48 -10.13 6.95
CA ILE A 174 -23.61 -9.79 5.81
C ILE A 174 -22.19 -9.47 6.28
N VAL A 175 -22.07 -8.81 7.44
CA VAL A 175 -20.78 -8.45 8.05
C VAL A 175 -20.15 -9.69 8.70
N LYS A 176 -20.96 -10.56 9.32
CA LYS A 176 -20.54 -11.77 10.01
C LYS A 176 -19.74 -12.72 9.12
N ASP A 177 -20.27 -13.06 7.94
CA ASP A 177 -19.62 -14.03 7.04
C ASP A 177 -18.30 -13.51 6.47
N ARG A 178 -18.21 -12.21 6.22
CA ARG A 178 -16.99 -11.59 5.71
C ARG A 178 -15.92 -11.42 6.76
N LEU A 179 -16.30 -10.92 7.93
CA LEU A 179 -15.37 -10.69 9.03
C LEU A 179 -14.87 -11.99 9.64
N LYS A 180 -15.72 -13.04 9.74
CA LYS A 180 -15.27 -14.37 10.20
C LYS A 180 -14.11 -14.91 9.37
N GLY A 181 -14.17 -14.79 8.03
CA GLY A 181 -13.09 -15.24 7.16
C GLY A 181 -11.75 -14.54 7.41
N TYR A 182 -11.78 -13.28 7.88
CA TYR A 182 -10.58 -12.50 8.13
C TYR A 182 -10.11 -12.53 9.58
N PHE A 183 -11.02 -12.52 10.54
CA PHE A 183 -10.68 -12.42 11.97
C PHE A 183 -10.47 -13.78 12.65
N LEU A 184 -11.13 -14.84 12.18
CA LEU A 184 -10.93 -16.19 12.73
C LEU A 184 -9.79 -16.95 12.04
N ASN A 185 -9.26 -16.44 10.93
CA ASN A 185 -8.15 -17.08 10.26
C ASN A 185 -6.84 -16.51 10.78
N THR A 186 -6.15 -17.28 11.63
CA THR A 186 -4.85 -16.95 12.24
C THR A 186 -3.77 -16.52 11.22
N ARG A 187 -3.93 -16.85 9.94
CA ARG A 187 -3.04 -16.38 8.86
C ARG A 187 -3.08 -14.87 8.63
N TYR A 188 -4.15 -14.20 9.05
CA TYR A 188 -4.33 -12.76 8.88
C TYR A 188 -4.02 -11.96 10.14
N ILE A 189 -3.81 -12.65 11.27
CA ILE A 189 -3.37 -12.05 12.54
C ILE A 189 -1.86 -12.27 12.62
N ALA A 190 -1.10 -11.18 12.57
CA ALA A 190 0.34 -11.22 12.78
C ALA A 190 0.60 -10.74 14.23
N GLY A 191 0.90 -11.68 15.13
CA GLY A 191 0.96 -11.40 16.56
C GLY A 191 2.13 -10.53 17.04
N GLU A 192 3.11 -10.21 16.19
CA GLU A 192 4.32 -9.53 16.64
C GLU A 192 4.53 -8.17 15.98
N ILE A 193 4.93 -7.22 16.83
CA ILE A 193 5.32 -5.88 16.38
C ILE A 193 6.67 -5.97 15.69
N ASN A 194 6.70 -5.49 14.47
CA ASN A 194 7.93 -5.44 13.69
C ASN A 194 8.77 -4.19 14.00
N ARG A 195 10.06 -4.25 13.64
CA ARG A 195 11.01 -3.13 13.81
C ARG A 195 10.51 -1.85 13.11
N GLY A 196 9.78 -1.99 12.01
CA GLY A 196 9.20 -0.88 11.28
C GLY A 196 8.21 -0.05 12.11
N THR A 197 7.53 -0.66 13.07
CA THR A 197 6.61 0.04 13.99
C THR A 197 7.35 1.01 14.89
N TYR A 198 8.48 0.59 15.48
CA TYR A 198 9.30 1.45 16.34
C TYR A 198 9.94 2.60 15.55
N VAL A 199 10.41 2.32 14.34
CA VAL A 199 10.98 3.35 13.46
C VAL A 199 9.94 4.42 13.14
N ARG A 200 8.71 4.05 12.84
CA ARG A 200 7.63 5.01 12.56
C ARG A 200 7.24 5.81 13.79
N LEU A 201 7.25 5.20 14.97
CA LEU A 201 7.04 5.91 16.23
C LEU A 201 8.16 6.95 16.46
N PHE A 202 9.41 6.58 16.25
CA PHE A 202 10.55 7.49 16.34
C PHE A 202 10.43 8.65 15.35
N ILE A 203 10.09 8.36 14.10
CA ILE A 203 9.86 9.40 13.08
C ILE A 203 8.67 10.29 13.46
N LEU A 204 7.59 9.73 14.03
CA LEU A 204 6.47 10.53 14.54
C LEU A 204 6.96 11.58 15.56
N LEU A 205 7.77 11.17 16.53
CA LEU A 205 8.29 12.09 17.54
C LEU A 205 9.09 13.23 16.89
N ILE A 206 9.95 12.92 15.92
CA ILE A 206 10.70 13.94 15.17
C ILE A 206 9.75 14.84 14.38
N LEU A 207 8.77 14.30 13.69
CA LEU A 207 7.78 15.09 12.94
C LEU A 207 6.99 16.03 13.84
N LEU A 208 6.65 15.60 15.07
CA LEU A 208 5.96 16.43 16.04
C LEU A 208 6.83 17.58 16.56
N LEU A 209 8.11 17.29 16.84
CA LEU A 209 9.09 18.30 17.30
C LEU A 209 9.35 19.37 16.24
N PHE A 210 9.45 18.99 14.98
CA PHE A 210 9.76 19.89 13.86
C PHE A 210 8.52 20.33 13.07
N LYS A 211 7.30 20.15 13.60
CA LYS A 211 6.04 20.46 12.91
C LYS A 211 6.01 21.84 12.26
N GLN A 212 6.41 22.88 13.02
CA GLN A 212 6.36 24.26 12.52
C GLN A 212 7.35 24.49 11.37
N ASN A 213 8.54 23.92 11.48
CA ASN A 213 9.59 24.01 10.46
C ASN A 213 9.17 23.29 9.15
N ILE A 214 8.48 22.14 9.28
CA ILE A 214 8.01 21.34 8.15
C ILE A 214 6.89 22.08 7.41
N ILE A 215 5.89 22.55 8.14
CA ILE A 215 4.67 23.12 7.54
C ILE A 215 4.95 24.50 6.94
N SER A 216 5.80 25.33 7.59
CA SER A 216 6.22 26.66 7.11
C SER A 216 5.10 27.52 6.47
N GLY A 217 3.86 27.37 6.94
CA GLY A 217 2.68 28.10 6.46
C GLY A 217 2.01 27.57 5.17
N ASP A 218 2.57 26.55 4.52
CA ASP A 218 1.96 25.94 3.32
C ASP A 218 0.85 24.97 3.72
N LYS A 219 -0.38 25.28 3.31
CA LYS A 219 -1.57 24.45 3.58
C LYS A 219 -1.47 23.05 2.97
N LYS A 220 -0.87 22.91 1.79
CA LYS A 220 -0.72 21.58 1.16
C LYS A 220 0.25 20.70 1.96
N ILE A 221 1.34 21.28 2.45
CA ILE A 221 2.28 20.57 3.33
C ILE A 221 1.60 20.19 4.66
N GLN A 222 0.78 21.08 5.22
CA GLN A 222 0.01 20.75 6.41
C GLN A 222 -0.95 19.56 6.18
N TYR A 223 -1.61 19.49 5.03
CA TYR A 223 -2.49 18.36 4.71
C TYR A 223 -1.71 17.04 4.57
N ILE A 224 -0.56 17.10 3.89
CA ILE A 224 0.36 15.96 3.79
C ILE A 224 0.79 15.50 5.19
N TYR A 225 1.19 16.44 6.04
CA TYR A 225 1.57 16.15 7.42
C TYR A 225 0.44 15.47 8.21
N ASN A 226 -0.79 15.98 8.12
CA ASN A 226 -1.95 15.41 8.82
C ASN A 226 -2.24 13.98 8.36
N ILE A 227 -2.17 13.73 7.05
CA ILE A 227 -2.35 12.37 6.48
C ILE A 227 -1.21 11.44 6.93
N THR A 228 0.00 11.96 7.07
CA THR A 228 1.14 11.20 7.60
C THR A 228 0.94 10.79 9.06
N ILE A 229 0.44 11.71 9.88
CA ILE A 229 0.10 11.37 11.28
C ILE A 229 -0.93 10.25 11.31
N LEU A 230 -2.00 10.36 10.50
CA LEU A 230 -3.01 9.31 10.40
C LEU A 230 -2.42 7.97 9.93
N PHE A 231 -1.51 7.99 8.96
CA PHE A 231 -0.80 6.79 8.52
C PHE A 231 -0.06 6.11 9.68
N ILE A 232 0.70 6.88 10.47
CA ILE A 232 1.48 6.32 11.59
C ILE A 232 0.56 5.77 12.69
N LEU A 233 -0.59 6.38 12.91
CA LEU A 233 -1.61 5.89 13.85
C LEU A 233 -2.26 4.57 13.39
N ILE A 234 -2.49 4.40 12.09
CA ILE A 234 -3.10 3.20 11.51
C ILE A 234 -2.07 2.07 11.33
N TYR A 235 -0.81 2.40 11.16
CA TYR A 235 0.25 1.46 10.80
C TYR A 235 0.36 0.24 11.73
N PRO A 236 0.35 0.38 13.08
CA PRO A 236 0.45 -0.77 13.98
C PRO A 236 -0.71 -1.76 13.80
N PHE A 237 -1.91 -1.28 13.48
CA PHE A 237 -3.02 -2.17 13.14
C PHE A 237 -2.78 -2.93 11.83
N GLY A 238 -2.14 -2.30 10.84
CA GLY A 238 -1.74 -2.97 9.59
C GLY A 238 -0.70 -4.07 9.81
N VAL A 239 0.16 -3.92 10.83
CA VAL A 239 1.13 -4.96 11.24
C VAL A 239 0.41 -6.10 11.94
N SER A 240 -0.48 -5.80 12.89
CA SER A 240 -1.23 -6.80 13.64
C SER A 240 -2.28 -7.52 12.80
N MET A 241 -2.86 -6.84 11.80
CA MET A 241 -3.86 -7.39 10.89
C MET A 241 -3.51 -7.11 9.44
N LYS A 242 -3.10 -8.14 8.71
CA LYS A 242 -2.66 -8.02 7.30
C LYS A 242 -3.69 -7.36 6.38
N ILE A 243 -4.99 -7.48 6.68
CA ILE A 243 -6.02 -6.82 5.88
C ILE A 243 -5.96 -5.29 6.02
N LEU A 244 -5.63 -4.77 7.21
CA LEU A 244 -5.54 -3.34 7.47
C LEU A 244 -4.27 -2.73 6.85
N HIS A 245 -3.24 -3.55 6.59
CA HIS A 245 -2.07 -3.11 5.84
C HIS A 245 -2.41 -2.56 4.45
N ARG A 246 -3.47 -3.07 3.82
CA ARG A 246 -3.94 -2.57 2.52
C ARG A 246 -4.39 -1.11 2.56
N PHE A 247 -4.90 -0.64 3.69
CA PHE A 247 -5.26 0.77 3.86
C PHE A 247 -4.03 1.66 3.98
N SER A 248 -2.99 1.19 4.64
CA SER A 248 -1.76 1.96 4.83
C SER A 248 -1.01 2.22 3.52
N ILE A 249 -1.11 1.34 2.52
CA ILE A 249 -0.44 1.48 1.22
C ILE A 249 -0.81 2.81 0.55
N TYR A 250 -2.06 3.22 0.62
CA TYR A 250 -2.52 4.49 0.01
C TYR A 250 -1.95 5.72 0.69
N LEU A 251 -1.49 5.61 1.94
CA LEU A 251 -1.03 6.73 2.76
C LEU A 251 0.50 6.84 2.82
N ILE A 252 1.24 5.79 2.46
CA ILE A 252 2.72 5.78 2.47
C ILE A 252 3.34 6.92 1.65
N PRO A 253 2.81 7.34 0.47
CA PRO A 253 3.36 8.48 -0.26
C PRO A 253 3.46 9.74 0.60
N PHE A 254 2.48 10.00 1.47
CA PHE A 254 2.47 11.17 2.34
C PHE A 254 3.52 11.08 3.45
N TYR A 255 3.73 9.90 3.98
CA TYR A 255 4.82 9.63 4.91
C TYR A 255 6.19 9.94 4.27
N VAL A 256 6.41 9.50 3.04
CA VAL A 256 7.64 9.80 2.29
C VAL A 256 7.79 11.30 2.05
N PHE A 257 6.72 12.00 1.64
CA PHE A 257 6.75 13.47 1.51
C PHE A 257 7.11 14.16 2.83
N SER A 258 6.50 13.75 3.94
CA SER A 258 6.79 14.36 5.25
C SER A 258 8.23 14.16 5.68
N VAL A 259 8.81 13.00 5.41
CA VAL A 259 10.24 12.75 5.62
C VAL A 259 11.10 13.69 4.76
N ILE A 260 10.74 13.88 3.49
CA ILE A 260 11.48 14.78 2.59
C ILE A 260 11.36 16.24 3.06
N TYR A 261 10.18 16.70 3.44
CA TYR A 261 9.99 18.05 3.96
C TYR A 261 10.73 18.25 5.29
N LEU A 262 10.79 17.24 6.15
CA LEU A 262 11.64 17.25 7.34
C LEU A 262 13.11 17.45 6.94
N LEU A 263 13.63 16.67 5.98
CA LEU A 263 15.00 16.81 5.48
C LEU A 263 15.28 18.19 4.89
N GLN A 264 14.31 18.78 4.21
CA GLN A 264 14.42 20.11 3.62
C GLN A 264 14.33 21.24 4.64
N SER A 265 13.69 21.02 5.80
CA SER A 265 13.52 22.03 6.84
C SER A 265 14.81 22.36 7.61
N PHE A 266 15.85 21.50 7.54
CA PHE A 266 17.11 21.74 8.18
C PHE A 266 17.96 22.74 7.39
N GLN A 267 18.30 23.86 8.03
CA GLN A 267 19.14 24.92 7.43
C GLN A 267 20.63 24.61 7.50
N ILE A 268 21.06 23.94 8.56
CA ILE A 268 22.48 23.61 8.78
C ILE A 268 22.86 22.46 7.84
N LYS A 269 23.80 22.72 6.93
CA LYS A 269 24.26 21.77 5.90
C LYS A 269 24.71 20.43 6.50
N THR A 270 25.49 20.45 7.58
CA THR A 270 25.99 19.24 8.25
C THR A 270 24.86 18.34 8.73
N ASN A 271 23.85 18.89 9.41
CA ASN A 271 22.70 18.14 9.90
C ASN A 271 21.89 17.54 8.75
N LYS A 272 21.77 18.31 7.67
CA LYS A 272 21.09 17.86 6.45
C LYS A 272 21.81 16.66 5.82
N TYR A 273 23.13 16.70 5.69
CA TYR A 273 23.88 15.57 5.13
C TYR A 273 23.85 14.34 6.03
N ILE A 274 23.92 14.49 7.34
CA ILE A 274 23.79 13.38 8.29
C ILE A 274 22.43 12.68 8.10
N LEU A 275 21.34 13.44 8.02
CA LEU A 275 20.02 12.88 7.83
C LEU A 275 19.84 12.23 6.44
N TYR A 276 20.36 12.85 5.37
CA TYR A 276 20.34 12.21 4.04
C TYR A 276 21.11 10.89 4.05
N SER A 277 22.29 10.83 4.68
CA SER A 277 23.08 9.61 4.81
C SER A 277 22.34 8.55 5.62
N PHE A 278 21.71 8.93 6.72
CA PHE A 278 20.90 8.02 7.54
C PHE A 278 19.75 7.40 6.72
N PHE A 279 18.96 8.22 6.03
CA PHE A 279 17.84 7.71 5.22
C PHE A 279 18.31 6.93 3.99
N ALA A 280 19.45 7.29 3.39
CA ALA A 280 20.03 6.53 2.29
C ALA A 280 20.49 5.14 2.76
N LEU A 281 21.21 5.04 3.87
CA LEU A 281 21.62 3.78 4.48
C LEU A 281 20.42 2.94 4.92
N TRP A 282 19.43 3.58 5.53
CA TRP A 282 18.18 2.93 5.89
C TRP A 282 17.47 2.34 4.67
N SER A 283 17.32 3.11 3.59
CA SER A 283 16.71 2.69 2.34
C SER A 283 17.47 1.52 1.69
N LEU A 284 18.81 1.60 1.65
CA LEU A 284 19.66 0.52 1.14
C LEU A 284 19.51 -0.75 1.97
N MET A 285 19.50 -0.65 3.30
CA MET A 285 19.35 -1.79 4.19
C MET A 285 17.96 -2.45 4.04
N GLN A 286 16.89 -1.66 3.95
CA GLN A 286 15.54 -2.15 3.69
C GLN A 286 15.47 -2.90 2.35
N THR A 287 16.03 -2.31 1.29
CA THR A 287 16.06 -2.92 -0.04
C THR A 287 16.86 -4.21 -0.03
N TYR A 288 18.03 -4.21 0.60
CA TYR A 288 18.89 -5.39 0.74
C TYR A 288 18.16 -6.56 1.40
N VAL A 289 17.53 -6.29 2.56
CA VAL A 289 16.78 -7.33 3.28
C VAL A 289 15.63 -7.89 2.43
N LEU A 290 14.84 -7.01 1.79
CA LEU A 290 13.75 -7.46 0.93
C LEU A 290 14.25 -8.29 -0.26
N VAL A 291 15.30 -7.85 -0.94
CA VAL A 291 15.77 -8.52 -2.16
C VAL A 291 16.44 -9.86 -1.84
N ILE A 292 17.23 -9.94 -0.78
CA ILE A 292 18.00 -11.18 -0.49
C ILE A 292 17.17 -12.24 0.22
N TYR A 293 16.31 -11.85 1.14
CA TYR A 293 15.55 -12.82 1.95
C TYR A 293 14.18 -13.18 1.40
N ASP A 294 13.72 -12.51 0.33
CA ASP A 294 12.43 -12.81 -0.25
C ASP A 294 12.58 -13.50 -1.61
N TYR A 295 12.13 -14.77 -1.67
CA TYR A 295 12.18 -15.61 -2.88
C TYR A 295 11.48 -14.99 -4.09
N ARG A 296 10.64 -13.98 -3.91
CA ARG A 296 9.94 -13.27 -4.98
C ARG A 296 10.86 -12.39 -5.81
N TYR A 297 12.02 -12.05 -5.26
CA TYR A 297 13.02 -11.20 -5.93
C TYR A 297 14.26 -11.97 -6.37
N VAL A 298 14.58 -13.08 -5.71
CA VAL A 298 15.77 -13.90 -6.04
C VAL A 298 15.41 -15.39 -5.95
N PRO A 299 15.64 -16.16 -7.02
CA PRO A 299 16.23 -15.79 -8.33
C PRO A 299 15.28 -14.93 -9.17
N TYR A 300 15.86 -13.97 -9.89
CA TYR A 300 15.09 -13.01 -10.69
C TYR A 300 14.83 -13.57 -12.10
N SER A 301 13.56 -13.54 -12.52
CA SER A 301 13.14 -13.84 -13.88
C SER A 301 12.38 -12.64 -14.47
N ASN A 302 12.71 -12.27 -15.70
CA ASN A 302 12.14 -11.09 -16.33
C ASN A 302 11.41 -11.46 -17.62
N TYR A 303 10.11 -11.19 -17.65
CA TYR A 303 9.27 -11.45 -18.82
C TYR A 303 9.81 -10.80 -20.11
N LEU A 304 10.28 -9.56 -20.06
CA LEU A 304 10.78 -8.86 -21.25
C LEU A 304 12.02 -9.54 -21.84
N VAL A 305 12.90 -10.07 -20.99
CA VAL A 305 14.08 -10.82 -21.44
C VAL A 305 13.65 -12.09 -22.16
N HIS A 306 12.70 -12.84 -21.61
CA HIS A 306 12.15 -14.04 -22.21
C HIS A 306 11.38 -13.74 -23.50
N TRP A 307 10.63 -12.63 -23.53
CA TRP A 307 9.93 -12.19 -24.72
C TRP A 307 10.90 -11.84 -25.87
N VAL A 308 11.97 -11.11 -25.59
CA VAL A 308 13.00 -10.76 -26.58
C VAL A 308 13.73 -12.01 -27.07
N LYS A 309 14.04 -12.95 -26.19
CA LYS A 309 14.68 -14.23 -26.52
C LYS A 309 13.76 -15.23 -27.21
N LYS A 310 12.45 -14.94 -27.29
CA LYS A 310 11.41 -15.85 -27.81
C LYS A 310 11.36 -17.20 -27.08
N ASP A 311 11.76 -17.22 -25.81
CA ASP A 311 11.75 -18.39 -24.92
C ASP A 311 10.77 -18.19 -23.75
N LEU A 312 9.59 -17.61 -24.02
CA LEU A 312 8.56 -17.40 -23.03
C LEU A 312 8.21 -18.71 -22.33
N GLN A 313 8.43 -18.72 -21.05
CA GLN A 313 8.13 -19.86 -20.19
C GLN A 313 6.62 -20.01 -20.06
N ASP A 314 6.14 -21.25 -20.14
CA ASP A 314 4.73 -21.53 -19.96
C ASP A 314 4.25 -21.33 -18.51
N PHE A 315 2.96 -21.47 -18.32
CA PHE A 315 2.33 -21.31 -16.99
C PHE A 315 2.84 -22.39 -16.01
N GLU A 316 2.99 -23.62 -16.47
CA GLU A 316 3.40 -24.74 -15.60
C GLU A 316 4.84 -24.57 -15.11
N TYR A 317 5.75 -24.19 -15.98
CA TYR A 317 7.13 -23.89 -15.59
C TYR A 317 7.18 -22.77 -14.53
N ARG A 318 6.46 -21.67 -14.73
CA ARG A 318 6.42 -20.56 -13.77
C ARG A 318 5.78 -20.96 -12.45
N ALA A 319 4.76 -21.83 -12.48
CA ALA A 319 4.10 -22.35 -11.28
C ALA A 319 5.03 -23.24 -10.47
N ASP A 320 5.77 -24.13 -11.15
CA ASP A 320 6.75 -25.03 -10.51
C ASP A 320 7.96 -24.25 -9.97
N PHE A 321 8.44 -23.24 -10.69
CA PHE A 321 9.48 -22.34 -10.20
C PHE A 321 9.05 -21.67 -8.88
N ASN A 322 7.87 -21.09 -8.81
CA ASN A 322 7.34 -20.51 -7.58
C ASN A 322 7.20 -21.54 -6.45
N LYS A 323 6.74 -22.75 -6.78
CA LYS A 323 6.60 -23.85 -5.81
C LYS A 323 7.95 -24.29 -5.25
N LYS A 324 8.98 -24.35 -6.11
CA LYS A 324 10.34 -24.74 -5.73
C LYS A 324 10.99 -23.74 -4.78
N TYR A 325 10.82 -22.46 -5.02
CA TYR A 325 11.49 -21.40 -4.26
C TYR A 325 10.62 -20.78 -3.15
N SER A 326 9.32 -21.08 -3.10
CA SER A 326 8.44 -20.59 -2.03
C SER A 326 8.80 -21.24 -0.68
N PRO A 327 9.03 -20.46 0.38
CA PRO A 327 9.24 -20.97 1.72
C PRO A 327 7.96 -21.62 2.30
N TYR A 328 6.80 -21.32 1.73
CA TYR A 328 5.52 -21.93 2.12
C TYR A 328 5.35 -23.30 1.47
N LYS A 329 6.17 -24.28 1.86
CA LYS A 329 5.82 -25.68 1.62
C LYS A 329 4.50 -25.92 2.35
N ARG A 330 3.39 -26.11 1.59
CA ARG A 330 2.17 -26.63 2.22
C ARG A 330 2.56 -27.90 2.95
N PRO A 331 2.25 -28.04 4.26
CA PRO A 331 2.42 -29.33 4.91
C PRO A 331 1.68 -30.33 4.03
N ALA A 332 2.37 -31.42 3.68
CA ALA A 332 1.76 -32.48 2.89
C ALA A 332 0.42 -32.80 3.56
N SER A 333 -0.68 -32.68 2.83
CA SER A 333 -1.99 -33.09 3.33
C SER A 333 -1.81 -34.52 3.80
N LYS A 334 -1.87 -34.74 5.11
CA LYS A 334 -2.02 -36.08 5.64
C LYS A 334 -3.29 -36.63 4.97
N LYS A 335 -3.10 -37.55 4.03
CA LYS A 335 -4.17 -38.36 3.47
C LYS A 335 -4.74 -39.25 4.57
#